data_d6059faefbddd3af3931f234ff2cb569
#
_entry.id   d6059faefbddd3af3931f234ff2cb569
#
_cell.length_a   1.000
_cell.length_b   1.000
_cell.length_c   1.000
_cell.angle_alpha   90.00
_cell.angle_beta   90.00
_cell.angle_gamma   90.00
#
_symmetry.space_group_name_H-M   'P 1'
#
loop_
_entity.id
_entity.type
_entity.pdbx_description
1 polymer ?
#
loop_
_entity_poly.entity_id
_entity_poly.type
_entity_poly.pdbx_seq_one_letter_code
_entity_poly.pdbx_strand_id
1 'polypeptide(L)'
;MQLNGSKTERNLLSTFAGESRARNKYTFYAEKAENEGYEYIASIFEATANNEKAHAREVFNRFLKMNKNTADNLKDSAEGEAHESNNLYKQFEKEARAEGFTEIANFYKELQEVEGNHEMRFMKIYENLEAGMIFKKNTDVKWQCMNCGYIHIGKEAPAFCPLCKFPRAYFKIYCEDYK
;
A
#
# COMPACT_ATOMS: atom_id res chain seq x y z
N MET A 1 2.59 26.08 -20.53
CA MET A 1 3.58 25.00 -20.77
C MET A 1 2.95 23.69 -20.32
N GLN A 2 3.08 22.64 -21.11
CA GLN A 2 2.54 21.32 -20.78
C GLN A 2 3.64 20.49 -20.09
N LEU A 3 3.34 19.90 -18.92
CA LEU A 3 4.31 19.11 -18.17
C LEU A 3 4.54 17.74 -18.83
N ASN A 4 3.48 17.12 -19.32
CA ASN A 4 3.48 15.77 -19.90
C ASN A 4 4.49 15.65 -21.06
N GLY A 5 5.33 14.62 -21.04
CA GLY A 5 6.39 14.35 -22.02
C GLY A 5 7.67 15.21 -21.87
N SER A 6 7.68 16.16 -20.91
CA SER A 6 8.80 17.09 -20.73
C SER A 6 10.00 16.46 -19.98
N LYS A 7 11.18 17.09 -20.07
CA LYS A 7 12.31 16.73 -19.21
C LYS A 7 12.00 16.97 -17.72
N THR A 8 11.20 17.98 -17.41
CA THR A 8 10.77 18.29 -16.04
C THR A 8 9.91 17.18 -15.45
N GLU A 9 8.99 16.60 -16.23
CA GLU A 9 8.23 15.43 -15.78
C GLU A 9 9.14 14.23 -15.44
N ARG A 10 10.08 13.91 -16.33
CA ARG A 10 11.07 12.84 -16.06
C ARG A 10 11.90 13.11 -14.79
N ASN A 11 12.28 14.38 -14.58
CA ASN A 11 13.00 14.77 -13.36
C ASN A 11 12.11 14.59 -12.11
N LEU A 12 10.83 14.96 -12.17
CA LEU A 12 9.88 14.75 -11.07
C LEU A 12 9.68 13.25 -10.76
N LEU A 13 9.51 12.41 -11.78
CA LEU A 13 9.43 10.95 -11.60
C LEU A 13 10.69 10.38 -10.96
N SER A 14 11.87 10.83 -11.42
CA SER A 14 13.16 10.45 -10.82
C SER A 14 13.29 10.94 -9.37
N THR A 15 12.82 12.14 -9.07
CA THR A 15 12.80 12.68 -7.71
C THR A 15 11.88 11.83 -6.81
N PHE A 16 10.66 11.54 -7.25
CA PHE A 16 9.75 10.67 -6.50
C PHE A 16 10.37 9.29 -6.18
N ALA A 17 11.00 8.66 -7.16
CA ALA A 17 11.70 7.38 -6.97
C ALA A 17 12.89 7.50 -6.01
N GLY A 18 13.67 8.57 -6.10
CA GLY A 18 14.81 8.86 -5.23
C GLY A 18 14.40 9.06 -3.78
N GLU A 19 13.42 9.93 -3.52
CA GLU A 19 12.88 10.22 -2.19
C GLU A 19 12.21 8.99 -1.55
N SER A 20 11.46 8.21 -2.33
CA SER A 20 10.83 6.96 -1.87
C SER A 20 11.87 5.93 -1.42
N ARG A 21 12.96 5.79 -2.19
CA ARG A 21 14.09 4.92 -1.84
C ARG A 21 14.85 5.44 -0.61
N ALA A 22 15.10 6.74 -0.52
CA ALA A 22 15.78 7.36 0.63
C ALA A 22 14.96 7.15 1.91
N ARG A 23 13.64 7.36 1.85
CA ARG A 23 12.72 7.09 2.96
C ARG A 23 12.86 5.67 3.50
N ASN A 24 12.81 4.65 2.63
CA ASN A 24 12.94 3.27 3.07
C ASN A 24 14.34 2.95 3.62
N LYS A 25 15.40 3.43 2.98
CA LYS A 25 16.78 3.28 3.47
C LYS A 25 16.96 3.85 4.88
N TYR A 26 16.46 5.04 5.13
CA TYR A 26 16.63 5.67 6.45
C TYR A 26 15.79 4.97 7.52
N THR A 27 14.63 4.41 7.19
CA THR A 27 13.88 3.53 8.10
C THR A 27 14.71 2.30 8.50
N PHE A 28 15.35 1.61 7.54
CA PHE A 28 16.20 0.45 7.82
C PHE A 28 17.47 0.84 8.60
N TYR A 29 18.01 2.04 8.39
CA TYR A 29 19.14 2.56 9.18
C TYR A 29 18.73 2.92 10.61
N ALA A 30 17.50 3.41 10.82
CA ALA A 30 16.96 3.62 12.16
C ALA A 30 16.85 2.30 12.92
N GLU A 31 16.22 1.29 12.33
CA GLU A 31 16.13 -0.07 12.91
C GLU A 31 17.50 -0.66 13.27
N LYS A 32 18.50 -0.43 12.42
CA LYS A 32 19.88 -0.89 12.68
C LYS A 32 20.50 -0.15 13.87
N ALA A 33 20.32 1.17 13.94
CA ALA A 33 20.84 1.99 15.03
C ALA A 33 20.17 1.64 16.37
N GLU A 34 18.86 1.39 16.40
CA GLU A 34 18.13 0.89 17.58
C GLU A 34 18.71 -0.44 18.06
N ASN A 35 18.90 -1.40 17.14
CA ASN A 35 19.47 -2.71 17.46
C ASN A 35 20.92 -2.63 18.00
N GLU A 36 21.65 -1.57 17.68
CA GLU A 36 23.00 -1.28 18.18
C GLU A 36 23.01 -0.43 19.47
N GLY A 37 21.82 -0.02 19.97
CA GLY A 37 21.66 0.80 21.18
C GLY A 37 21.88 2.30 20.98
N TYR A 38 21.77 2.79 19.75
CA TYR A 38 21.95 4.19 19.41
C TYR A 38 20.61 4.92 19.16
N GLU A 39 19.74 4.96 20.16
CA GLU A 39 18.38 5.53 20.09
C GLU A 39 18.35 6.96 19.51
N TYR A 40 19.30 7.82 19.90
CA TYR A 40 19.37 9.18 19.36
C TYR A 40 19.68 9.19 17.86
N ILE A 41 20.60 8.34 17.39
CA ILE A 41 20.92 8.22 15.95
C ILE A 41 19.73 7.65 15.20
N ALA A 42 19.05 6.65 15.74
CA ALA A 42 17.84 6.08 15.18
C ALA A 42 16.77 7.14 14.99
N SER A 43 16.50 7.98 16.01
CA SER A 43 15.52 9.07 15.92
C SER A 43 15.84 10.10 14.83
N ILE A 44 17.13 10.37 14.56
CA ILE A 44 17.54 11.26 13.45
C ILE A 44 17.24 10.62 12.09
N PHE A 45 17.54 9.33 11.93
CA PHE A 45 17.20 8.61 10.69
C PHE A 45 15.68 8.56 10.47
N GLU A 46 14.88 8.28 11.49
CA GLU A 46 13.43 8.24 11.40
C GLU A 46 12.83 9.61 11.05
N ALA A 47 13.30 10.67 11.70
CA ALA A 47 12.88 12.04 11.38
C ALA A 47 13.20 12.40 9.91
N THR A 48 14.40 12.04 9.44
CA THR A 48 14.79 12.27 8.04
C THR A 48 13.94 11.42 7.09
N ALA A 49 13.69 10.13 7.40
CA ALA A 49 12.79 9.28 6.61
C ALA A 49 11.38 9.88 6.44
N ASN A 50 10.86 10.53 7.49
CA ASN A 50 9.58 11.24 7.44
C ASN A 50 9.64 12.50 6.57
N ASN A 51 10.78 13.22 6.51
CA ASN A 51 10.99 14.34 5.60
C ASN A 51 10.99 13.87 4.15
N GLU A 52 11.70 12.78 3.83
CA GLU A 52 11.73 12.23 2.46
C GLU A 52 10.35 11.75 2.00
N LYS A 53 9.56 11.16 2.92
CA LYS A 53 8.14 10.86 2.63
C LYS A 53 7.33 12.12 2.29
N ALA A 54 7.60 13.25 2.97
CA ALA A 54 6.92 14.51 2.68
C ALA A 54 7.32 15.05 1.31
N HIS A 55 8.62 15.02 0.94
CA HIS A 55 9.10 15.40 -0.38
C HIS A 55 8.47 14.55 -1.49
N ALA A 56 8.51 13.22 -1.35
CA ALA A 56 7.88 12.30 -2.29
C ALA A 56 6.39 12.60 -2.48
N ARG A 57 5.66 12.89 -1.37
CA ARG A 57 4.24 13.23 -1.40
C ARG A 57 3.95 14.52 -2.15
N GLU A 58 4.78 15.57 -1.97
CA GLU A 58 4.64 16.82 -2.73
C GLU A 58 4.79 16.58 -4.24
N VAL A 59 5.81 15.80 -4.63
CA VAL A 59 6.02 15.46 -6.04
C VAL A 59 4.84 14.68 -6.59
N PHE A 60 4.40 13.63 -5.91
CA PHE A 60 3.34 12.73 -6.34
C PHE A 60 1.98 13.42 -6.42
N ASN A 61 1.60 14.16 -5.36
CA ASN A 61 0.28 14.77 -5.25
C ASN A 61 0.17 16.10 -6.01
N ARG A 62 1.15 16.99 -5.79
CA ARG A 62 1.05 18.38 -6.25
C ARG A 62 1.49 18.57 -7.69
N PHE A 63 2.61 17.97 -8.08
CA PHE A 63 3.22 18.19 -9.38
C PHE A 63 2.79 17.15 -10.41
N LEU A 64 2.94 15.87 -10.10
CA LEU A 64 2.57 14.77 -11.00
C LEU A 64 1.07 14.49 -10.99
N LYS A 65 0.36 14.85 -9.91
CA LYS A 65 -1.10 14.63 -9.76
C LYS A 65 -1.49 13.16 -9.95
N MET A 66 -0.64 12.24 -9.49
CA MET A 66 -0.84 10.80 -9.63
C MET A 66 -1.79 10.24 -8.57
N ASN A 67 -1.92 10.93 -7.42
CA ASN A 67 -2.90 10.54 -6.40
C ASN A 67 -4.30 11.03 -6.82
N LYS A 68 -5.14 10.11 -7.25
CA LYS A 68 -6.49 10.35 -7.74
C LYS A 68 -7.55 10.05 -6.68
N ASN A 69 -8.79 9.77 -7.09
CA ASN A 69 -9.81 9.26 -6.17
C ASN A 69 -9.50 7.79 -5.76
N THR A 70 -10.20 7.30 -4.74
CA THR A 70 -9.95 5.97 -4.17
C THR A 70 -10.15 4.84 -5.18
N ALA A 71 -11.15 4.93 -6.05
CA ALA A 71 -11.40 3.91 -7.06
C ALA A 71 -10.26 3.82 -8.08
N ASP A 72 -9.84 4.97 -8.63
CA ASP A 72 -8.72 5.04 -9.55
C ASP A 72 -7.41 4.57 -8.91
N ASN A 73 -7.16 4.94 -7.63
CA ASN A 73 -5.96 4.49 -6.91
C ASN A 73 -5.96 2.98 -6.65
N LEU A 74 -7.12 2.37 -6.35
CA LEU A 74 -7.23 0.92 -6.20
C LEU A 74 -6.94 0.19 -7.52
N LYS A 75 -7.44 0.73 -8.62
CA LYS A 75 -7.20 0.18 -9.95
C LYS A 75 -5.73 0.29 -10.35
N ASP A 76 -5.12 1.46 -10.19
CA ASP A 76 -3.70 1.70 -10.45
C ASP A 76 -2.81 0.77 -9.61
N SER A 77 -3.16 0.57 -8.32
CA SER A 77 -2.46 -0.39 -7.47
C SER A 77 -2.55 -1.81 -8.01
N ALA A 78 -3.76 -2.29 -8.37
CA ALA A 78 -3.93 -3.62 -8.91
C ALA A 78 -3.16 -3.83 -10.23
N GLU A 79 -3.18 -2.85 -11.13
CA GLU A 79 -2.43 -2.88 -12.39
C GLU A 79 -0.90 -2.93 -12.14
N GLY A 80 -0.40 -2.20 -11.14
CA GLY A 80 1.00 -2.22 -10.73
C GLY A 80 1.42 -3.60 -10.21
N GLU A 81 0.69 -4.15 -9.26
CA GLU A 81 0.95 -5.48 -8.67
C GLU A 81 0.86 -6.59 -9.73
N ALA A 82 -0.11 -6.50 -10.65
CA ALA A 82 -0.23 -7.41 -11.79
C ALA A 82 0.99 -7.36 -12.71
N HIS A 83 1.52 -6.16 -12.97
CA HIS A 83 2.72 -5.98 -13.77
C HIS A 83 3.95 -6.59 -13.08
N GLU A 84 4.12 -6.37 -11.78
CA GLU A 84 5.22 -6.93 -11.01
C GLU A 84 5.15 -8.45 -10.95
N SER A 85 3.99 -9.02 -10.60
CA SER A 85 3.77 -10.46 -10.51
C SER A 85 3.91 -11.17 -11.86
N ASN A 86 3.25 -10.66 -12.90
CA ASN A 86 3.12 -11.38 -14.17
C ASN A 86 4.24 -11.15 -15.17
N ASN A 87 4.97 -10.02 -15.04
CA ASN A 87 5.99 -9.64 -16.02
C ASN A 87 7.35 -9.44 -15.35
N LEU A 88 7.49 -8.46 -14.46
CA LEU A 88 8.77 -7.98 -13.98
C LEU A 88 9.53 -9.04 -13.17
N TYR A 89 8.91 -9.60 -12.13
CA TYR A 89 9.59 -10.57 -11.27
C TYR A 89 9.75 -11.94 -11.93
N LYS A 90 8.91 -12.31 -12.90
CA LYS A 90 9.15 -13.48 -13.74
C LYS A 90 10.41 -13.34 -14.57
N GLN A 91 10.63 -12.15 -15.13
CA GLN A 91 11.86 -11.86 -15.86
C GLN A 91 13.07 -11.91 -14.91
N PHE A 92 12.99 -11.26 -13.75
CA PHE A 92 14.09 -11.21 -12.78
C PHE A 92 14.42 -12.60 -12.21
N GLU A 93 13.42 -13.44 -11.94
CA GLU A 93 13.63 -14.83 -11.55
C GLU A 93 14.43 -15.59 -12.61
N LYS A 94 14.00 -15.49 -13.87
CA LYS A 94 14.67 -16.17 -14.99
C LYS A 94 16.11 -15.72 -15.15
N GLU A 95 16.37 -14.43 -15.07
CA GLU A 95 17.71 -13.84 -15.17
C GLU A 95 18.60 -14.31 -14.02
N ALA A 96 18.13 -14.17 -12.77
CA ALA A 96 18.88 -14.62 -11.59
C ALA A 96 19.22 -16.12 -11.64
N ARG A 97 18.29 -16.95 -12.13
CA ARG A 97 18.49 -18.39 -12.27
C ARG A 97 19.52 -18.71 -13.37
N ALA A 98 19.51 -17.97 -14.49
CA ALA A 98 20.49 -18.12 -15.56
C ALA A 98 21.91 -17.71 -15.13
N GLU A 99 22.02 -16.72 -14.25
CA GLU A 99 23.28 -16.25 -13.67
C GLU A 99 23.79 -17.10 -12.49
N GLY A 100 22.99 -18.08 -12.01
CA GLY A 100 23.34 -18.97 -10.90
C GLY A 100 22.98 -18.45 -9.51
N PHE A 101 22.27 -17.34 -9.39
CA PHE A 101 21.79 -16.78 -8.12
C PHE A 101 20.50 -17.46 -7.65
N THR A 102 20.58 -18.74 -7.27
CA THR A 102 19.42 -19.59 -6.96
C THR A 102 18.56 -19.02 -5.83
N GLU A 103 19.17 -18.49 -4.76
CA GLU A 103 18.45 -17.91 -3.63
C GLU A 103 17.65 -16.66 -4.05
N ILE A 104 18.26 -15.78 -4.84
CA ILE A 104 17.61 -14.59 -5.39
C ILE A 104 16.47 -14.96 -6.35
N ALA A 105 16.69 -15.98 -7.20
CA ALA A 105 15.65 -16.48 -8.08
C ALA A 105 14.43 -17.04 -7.31
N ASN A 106 14.67 -17.76 -6.21
CA ASN A 106 13.59 -18.27 -5.37
C ASN A 106 12.85 -17.11 -4.66
N PHE A 107 13.57 -16.09 -4.18
CA PHE A 107 12.97 -14.88 -3.64
C PHE A 107 12.02 -14.21 -4.64
N TYR A 108 12.44 -14.01 -5.90
CA TYR A 108 11.57 -13.44 -6.93
C TYR A 108 10.36 -14.32 -7.25
N LYS A 109 10.51 -15.65 -7.20
CA LYS A 109 9.38 -16.56 -7.38
C LYS A 109 8.34 -16.40 -6.26
N GLU A 110 8.78 -16.33 -5.02
CA GLU A 110 7.89 -16.13 -3.86
C GLU A 110 7.23 -14.73 -3.91
N LEU A 111 7.99 -13.70 -4.31
CA LEU A 111 7.49 -12.34 -4.46
C LEU A 111 6.39 -12.25 -5.53
N GLN A 112 6.49 -12.99 -6.66
CA GLN A 112 5.41 -13.07 -7.65
C GLN A 112 4.08 -13.54 -7.02
N GLU A 113 4.11 -14.51 -6.11
CA GLU A 113 2.91 -15.01 -5.44
C GLU A 113 2.33 -13.96 -4.48
N VAL A 114 3.18 -13.22 -3.78
CA VAL A 114 2.76 -12.13 -2.88
C VAL A 114 2.07 -11.01 -3.67
N GLU A 115 2.69 -10.53 -4.76
CA GLU A 115 2.12 -9.44 -5.55
C GLU A 115 0.84 -9.87 -6.30
N GLY A 116 0.75 -11.15 -6.71
CA GLY A 116 -0.50 -11.71 -7.23
C GLY A 116 -1.64 -11.71 -6.19
N ASN A 117 -1.33 -11.93 -4.92
CA ASN A 117 -2.33 -11.79 -3.83
C ASN A 117 -2.69 -10.33 -3.56
N HIS A 118 -1.75 -9.39 -3.70
CA HIS A 118 -2.01 -7.95 -3.60
C HIS A 118 -2.93 -7.49 -4.73
N GLU A 119 -2.66 -7.87 -5.97
CA GLU A 119 -3.52 -7.61 -7.13
C GLU A 119 -4.95 -8.06 -6.87
N MET A 120 -5.15 -9.34 -6.52
CA MET A 120 -6.48 -9.88 -6.24
C MET A 120 -7.19 -9.11 -5.12
N ARG A 121 -6.47 -8.72 -4.08
CA ARG A 121 -7.01 -7.95 -2.95
C ARG A 121 -7.48 -6.56 -3.39
N PHE A 122 -6.65 -5.82 -4.13
CA PHE A 122 -6.99 -4.48 -4.62
C PHE A 122 -8.15 -4.53 -5.61
N MET A 123 -8.16 -5.48 -6.55
CA MET A 123 -9.27 -5.68 -7.48
C MET A 123 -10.57 -6.00 -6.75
N LYS A 124 -10.53 -6.88 -5.73
CA LYS A 124 -11.72 -7.22 -4.96
C LYS A 124 -12.30 -6.03 -4.18
N ILE A 125 -11.43 -5.18 -3.64
CA ILE A 125 -11.85 -3.95 -2.95
C ILE A 125 -12.42 -2.96 -3.97
N TYR A 126 -11.79 -2.79 -5.14
CA TYR A 126 -12.27 -1.95 -6.23
C TYR A 126 -13.68 -2.38 -6.70
N GLU A 127 -13.88 -3.66 -6.99
CA GLU A 127 -15.20 -4.21 -7.37
C GLU A 127 -16.26 -3.93 -6.30
N ASN A 128 -15.93 -4.14 -5.03
CA ASN A 128 -16.87 -3.87 -3.94
C ASN A 128 -17.18 -2.37 -3.81
N LEU A 129 -16.21 -1.49 -4.08
CA LEU A 129 -16.40 -0.04 -4.06
C LEU A 129 -17.35 0.40 -5.17
N GLU A 130 -17.11 -0.03 -6.41
CA GLU A 130 -17.94 0.28 -7.58
C GLU A 130 -19.37 -0.28 -7.42
N ALA A 131 -19.53 -1.44 -6.82
CA ALA A 131 -20.82 -2.04 -6.53
C ALA A 131 -21.54 -1.43 -5.31
N GLY A 132 -20.95 -0.47 -4.60
CA GLY A 132 -21.50 0.07 -3.35
C GLY A 132 -21.53 -0.93 -2.19
N MET A 133 -20.68 -1.96 -2.25
CA MET A 133 -20.69 -3.10 -1.32
C MET A 133 -19.64 -3.00 -0.21
N ILE A 134 -18.97 -1.85 -0.05
CA ILE A 134 -17.98 -1.66 1.03
C ILE A 134 -18.66 -1.75 2.40
N PHE A 135 -19.80 -1.10 2.59
CA PHE A 135 -20.55 -1.07 3.84
C PHE A 135 -21.86 -1.83 3.77
N LYS A 136 -22.07 -2.60 2.71
CA LYS A 136 -23.29 -3.39 2.48
C LYS A 136 -22.93 -4.77 1.94
N LYS A 137 -23.72 -5.79 2.32
CA LYS A 137 -23.60 -7.17 1.81
C LYS A 137 -24.99 -7.75 1.50
N ASN A 138 -25.02 -8.79 0.71
CA ASN A 138 -26.27 -9.45 0.33
C ASN A 138 -26.86 -10.29 1.48
N THR A 139 -26.03 -10.72 2.42
CA THR A 139 -26.37 -11.49 3.60
C THR A 139 -25.96 -10.76 4.86
N ASP A 140 -26.50 -11.15 6.01
CA ASP A 140 -26.06 -10.64 7.29
C ASP A 140 -24.60 -11.03 7.56
N VAL A 141 -23.80 -10.05 7.93
CA VAL A 141 -22.41 -10.20 8.34
C VAL A 141 -22.16 -9.46 9.66
N LYS A 142 -21.05 -9.81 10.30
CA LYS A 142 -20.59 -9.07 11.49
C LYS A 142 -19.77 -7.85 11.03
N TRP A 143 -20.20 -6.66 11.42
CA TRP A 143 -19.50 -5.39 11.21
C TRP A 143 -18.84 -4.95 12.50
N GLN A 144 -17.53 -4.77 12.49
CA GLN A 144 -16.77 -4.29 13.65
C GLN A 144 -16.42 -2.82 13.51
N CYS A 145 -16.76 -2.04 14.55
CA CYS A 145 -16.26 -0.67 14.69
C CYS A 145 -14.76 -0.70 15.03
N MET A 146 -13.93 -0.15 14.16
CA MET A 146 -12.46 -0.09 14.34
C MET A 146 -12.02 0.83 15.48
N ASN A 147 -12.90 1.75 15.94
CA ASN A 147 -12.59 2.63 17.06
C ASN A 147 -12.82 1.99 18.43
N CYS A 148 -13.95 1.28 18.63
CA CYS A 148 -14.32 0.78 19.96
C CYS A 148 -14.58 -0.73 20.05
N GLY A 149 -14.46 -1.47 18.92
CA GLY A 149 -14.67 -2.91 18.88
C GLY A 149 -16.14 -3.36 18.85
N TYR A 150 -17.12 -2.44 18.91
CA TYR A 150 -18.55 -2.81 18.85
C TYR A 150 -18.86 -3.64 17.60
N ILE A 151 -19.63 -4.73 17.78
CA ILE A 151 -20.04 -5.62 16.70
C ILE A 151 -21.53 -5.40 16.39
N HIS A 152 -21.83 -5.11 15.13
CA HIS A 152 -23.17 -5.07 14.57
C HIS A 152 -23.38 -6.25 13.63
N ILE A 153 -24.55 -6.91 13.69
CA ILE A 153 -24.92 -7.98 12.77
C ILE A 153 -26.02 -7.45 11.85
N GLY A 154 -25.82 -7.57 10.56
CA GLY A 154 -26.79 -7.13 9.55
C GLY A 154 -26.18 -7.02 8.17
N LYS A 155 -27.02 -6.74 7.17
CA LYS A 155 -26.58 -6.57 5.78
C LYS A 155 -25.82 -5.28 5.52
N GLU A 156 -25.94 -4.29 6.42
CA GLU A 156 -25.35 -2.97 6.23
C GLU A 156 -24.72 -2.48 7.54
N ALA A 157 -23.54 -1.87 7.44
CA ALA A 157 -22.89 -1.20 8.55
C ALA A 157 -23.74 0.02 8.99
N PRO A 158 -23.92 0.27 10.30
CA PRO A 158 -24.67 1.43 10.81
C PRO A 158 -24.08 2.74 10.30
N ALA A 159 -24.92 3.77 10.10
CA ALA A 159 -24.45 5.12 9.74
C ALA A 159 -23.50 5.70 10.81
N PHE A 160 -23.79 5.40 12.08
CA PHE A 160 -22.97 5.75 13.25
C PHE A 160 -22.91 4.58 14.21
N CYS A 161 -21.76 4.38 14.82
CA CYS A 161 -21.59 3.36 15.85
C CYS A 161 -22.54 3.65 17.05
N PRO A 162 -23.38 2.70 17.45
CA PRO A 162 -24.31 2.91 18.59
C PRO A 162 -23.59 3.23 19.90
N LEU A 163 -22.39 2.68 20.11
CA LEU A 163 -21.62 2.85 21.32
C LEU A 163 -20.81 4.16 21.32
N CYS A 164 -19.96 4.38 20.31
CA CYS A 164 -18.99 5.48 20.34
C CYS A 164 -19.28 6.63 19.35
N LYS A 165 -20.38 6.55 18.59
CA LYS A 165 -20.84 7.55 17.63
C LYS A 165 -19.91 7.83 16.46
N PHE A 166 -18.84 7.06 16.28
CA PHE A 166 -17.98 7.15 15.10
C PHE A 166 -18.77 6.81 13.82
N PRO A 167 -18.47 7.46 12.70
CA PRO A 167 -19.22 7.28 11.46
C PRO A 167 -18.98 5.91 10.82
N ARG A 168 -19.85 5.52 9.88
CA ARG A 168 -19.79 4.27 9.08
C ARG A 168 -18.42 3.96 8.52
N ALA A 169 -17.64 4.98 8.16
CA ALA A 169 -16.27 4.83 7.64
C ALA A 169 -15.33 4.04 8.58
N TYR A 170 -15.69 3.93 9.86
CA TYR A 170 -14.94 3.16 10.86
C TYR A 170 -15.40 1.70 11.00
N PHE A 171 -16.31 1.22 10.15
CA PHE A 171 -16.71 -0.19 10.18
C PHE A 171 -15.95 -1.00 9.14
N LYS A 172 -15.56 -2.21 9.54
CA LYS A 172 -15.02 -3.26 8.68
C LYS A 172 -15.80 -4.56 8.90
N ILE A 173 -15.70 -5.50 7.97
CA ILE A 173 -16.16 -6.87 8.21
C ILE A 173 -15.29 -7.47 9.32
N TYR A 174 -15.93 -8.04 10.32
CA TYR A 174 -15.25 -8.73 11.42
C TYR A 174 -14.73 -10.09 10.93
N CYS A 175 -13.46 -10.35 11.16
CA CYS A 175 -12.82 -11.64 10.91
C CYS A 175 -12.35 -12.22 12.23
N GLU A 176 -12.63 -13.50 12.48
CA GLU A 176 -12.17 -14.24 13.67
C GLU A 176 -11.00 -15.15 13.26
N ASP A 177 -9.84 -14.55 12.96
CA ASP A 177 -8.64 -15.24 12.51
C ASP A 177 -7.84 -15.95 13.62
N TYR A 178 -8.33 -15.85 14.86
CA TYR A 178 -7.79 -16.52 16.06
C TYR A 178 -8.47 -17.86 16.38
N LYS A 179 -9.35 -18.39 15.51
CA LYS A 179 -10.06 -19.69 15.71
C LYS A 179 -9.40 -20.85 14.98
#